data_d22f1ae6671ad8d61bcbad33497829f6
#
_entry.id   d22f1ae6671ad8d61bcbad33497829f6
#
_cell.length_a   1.000
_cell.length_b   1.000
_cell.length_c   1.000
_cell.angle_alpha   90.00
_cell.angle_beta   90.00
_cell.angle_gamma   90.00
#
_symmetry.space_group_name_H-M   'P 1'
#
loop_
_entity.id
_entity.type
_entity.pdbx_description
1 polymer ?
#
loop_
_entity_poly.entity_id
_entity_poly.type
_entity_poly.pdbx_seq_one_letter_code
_entity_poly.pdbx_strand_id
1 'polypeptide(L)'
;ILENSVPFNMEADSLNACVLGEDVDESSDEFDIFIKEIYREMTAKTGQKCTAVRRILVPENKIDQVQKALITKLEKTIIGNPENKDVRMGALASKIQVERVKENVELLMESQEKVFDNSSNLNLVDASEEKGAFFSPVLFRNDEPFFRDAVHNIEAFGPVSTLIPYKNMEEAVELVEMGKGSLVTSFVSNDDQKSKEFVVETAHTNGRILVLNSRCSKESTGHGSPMPLLAHGGPGRAGGGEEMGGIRGIKHYLQRTAIQGHPETITKITEQFQIGGNQPESNPHVFRKHFEELNVGDTVFTHKHTVTTADIVNFANVSGDNFYAHMDETSLDGTIFEERVAHGYFLLSKAAGLFVDPAKGPVLLNYGIDECRFTKPVYVGATIGVRFTVKEKIDQKKKDEEDIAKGIVKFLVDIYDETDETVGIATILTMVKKINQTK
;
A
#
# COMPACT_ATOMS: atom_id res chain seq x y z
N ILE A 1 -10.34 -4.36 -28.18
CA ILE A 1 -10.20 -4.73 -26.75
C ILE A 1 -11.23 -5.81 -26.42
N LEU A 2 -12.53 -5.54 -26.57
CA LEU A 2 -13.61 -6.48 -26.27
C LEU A 2 -13.53 -7.77 -27.07
N GLU A 3 -13.22 -7.69 -28.37
CA GLU A 3 -13.06 -8.86 -29.24
C GLU A 3 -11.99 -9.85 -28.76
N ASN A 4 -10.90 -9.33 -28.20
CA ASN A 4 -9.77 -10.14 -27.73
C ASN A 4 -9.77 -10.34 -26.21
N SER A 5 -10.78 -9.83 -25.48
CA SER A 5 -10.87 -9.90 -24.02
C SER A 5 -9.61 -9.45 -23.28
N VAL A 6 -8.95 -8.42 -23.80
CA VAL A 6 -7.71 -7.88 -23.21
C VAL A 6 -8.07 -7.02 -22.00
N PRO A 7 -7.40 -7.19 -20.85
CA PRO A 7 -7.54 -6.26 -19.74
C PRO A 7 -7.23 -4.83 -20.17
N PHE A 8 -8.08 -3.88 -19.78
CA PHE A 8 -7.83 -2.47 -20.01
C PHE A 8 -8.27 -1.65 -18.80
N ASN A 9 -7.64 -0.51 -18.63
CA ASN A 9 -7.98 0.48 -17.64
C ASN A 9 -8.39 1.78 -18.35
N MET A 10 -9.46 2.41 -17.89
CA MET A 10 -9.97 3.66 -18.46
C MET A 10 -10.02 4.72 -17.36
N GLU A 11 -9.18 5.73 -17.46
CA GLU A 11 -9.28 6.95 -16.67
C GLU A 11 -10.01 8.01 -17.51
N ALA A 12 -11.29 8.26 -17.21
CA ALA A 12 -12.10 9.20 -17.99
C ALA A 12 -11.94 10.63 -17.47
N ASP A 13 -12.31 10.88 -16.21
CA ASP A 13 -12.14 12.14 -15.49
C ASP A 13 -12.19 11.90 -13.97
N SER A 14 -11.91 12.93 -13.17
CA SER A 14 -11.95 12.82 -11.71
C SER A 14 -12.24 14.14 -11.04
N LEU A 15 -13.31 14.21 -10.27
CA LEU A 15 -13.68 15.39 -9.48
C LEU A 15 -13.22 15.24 -8.03
N ASN A 16 -11.91 15.21 -7.85
CA ASN A 16 -11.28 15.00 -6.56
C ASN A 16 -11.67 16.09 -5.55
N ALA A 17 -11.87 15.66 -4.31
CA ALA A 17 -12.24 16.58 -3.23
C ALA A 17 -11.09 16.77 -2.23
N CYS A 18 -11.05 17.95 -1.61
CA CYS A 18 -10.28 18.20 -0.40
C CYS A 18 -11.24 18.75 0.66
N VAL A 19 -11.34 18.07 1.79
CA VAL A 19 -12.34 18.34 2.82
C VAL A 19 -11.63 18.86 4.08
N LEU A 20 -12.06 20.01 4.60
CA LEU A 20 -11.62 20.57 5.86
C LEU A 20 -12.48 20.01 7.00
N GLY A 21 -11.90 19.40 8.00
CA GLY A 21 -12.63 18.89 9.16
C GLY A 21 -13.29 20.01 9.99
N GLU A 22 -14.41 19.69 10.63
CA GLU A 22 -15.12 20.64 11.51
C GLU A 22 -14.29 21.07 12.72
N ASP A 23 -13.36 20.21 13.16
CA ASP A 23 -12.44 20.43 14.29
C ASP A 23 -11.31 21.43 13.99
N VAL A 24 -11.10 21.78 12.72
CA VAL A 24 -9.97 22.62 12.29
C VAL A 24 -10.30 24.10 12.45
N ASP A 25 -9.54 24.81 13.29
CA ASP A 25 -9.65 26.25 13.47
C ASP A 25 -8.71 27.03 12.54
N GLU A 26 -9.05 28.31 12.23
CA GLU A 26 -8.27 29.18 11.35
C GLU A 26 -6.81 29.35 11.82
N SER A 27 -6.57 29.30 13.13
CA SER A 27 -5.24 29.46 13.74
C SER A 27 -4.44 28.16 13.85
N SER A 28 -4.99 27.03 13.40
CA SER A 28 -4.34 25.73 13.51
C SER A 28 -3.38 25.45 12.36
N ASP A 29 -2.42 24.56 12.60
CA ASP A 29 -1.51 24.06 11.56
C ASP A 29 -2.29 23.32 10.45
N GLU A 30 -3.39 22.66 10.79
CA GLU A 30 -4.25 21.94 9.86
C GLU A 30 -4.91 22.89 8.85
N PHE A 31 -5.31 24.09 9.28
CA PHE A 31 -5.83 25.09 8.35
C PHE A 31 -4.79 25.52 7.32
N ASP A 32 -3.57 25.78 7.76
CA ASP A 32 -2.46 26.13 6.88
C ASP A 32 -2.10 24.99 5.92
N ILE A 33 -2.13 23.74 6.39
CA ILE A 33 -1.91 22.53 5.58
C ILE A 33 -2.99 22.45 4.49
N PHE A 34 -4.26 22.62 4.84
CA PHE A 34 -5.38 22.60 3.91
C PHE A 34 -5.23 23.65 2.79
N ILE A 35 -4.99 24.90 3.18
CA ILE A 35 -4.80 26.00 2.22
C ILE A 35 -3.58 25.76 1.31
N LYS A 36 -2.48 25.25 1.88
CA LYS A 36 -1.25 24.95 1.14
C LYS A 36 -1.47 23.82 0.14
N GLU A 37 -2.17 22.77 0.54
CA GLU A 37 -2.40 21.61 -0.32
C GLU A 37 -3.30 21.99 -1.52
N ILE A 38 -4.39 22.71 -1.29
CA ILE A 38 -5.27 23.19 -2.37
C ILE A 38 -4.50 24.09 -3.32
N TYR A 39 -3.78 25.10 -2.81
CA TYR A 39 -2.96 25.99 -3.62
C TYR A 39 -1.95 25.22 -4.47
N ARG A 40 -1.29 24.22 -3.89
CA ARG A 40 -0.35 23.36 -4.60
C ARG A 40 -1.03 22.59 -5.71
N GLU A 41 -2.19 22.00 -5.46
CA GLU A 41 -2.94 21.22 -6.43
C GLU A 41 -3.51 22.05 -7.58
N MET A 42 -3.91 23.29 -7.32
CA MET A 42 -4.34 24.22 -8.37
C MET A 42 -3.19 24.71 -9.25
N THR A 43 -1.98 24.88 -8.69
CA THR A 43 -0.86 25.52 -9.39
C THR A 43 0.16 24.56 -9.97
N ALA A 44 0.37 23.39 -9.36
CA ALA A 44 1.31 22.38 -9.85
C ALA A 44 0.84 21.82 -11.19
N LYS A 45 1.73 21.83 -12.20
CA LYS A 45 1.39 21.47 -13.60
C LYS A 45 0.18 22.24 -14.13
N THR A 46 -0.02 23.46 -13.65
CA THR A 46 -1.15 24.33 -14.01
C THR A 46 -2.51 23.65 -13.78
N GLY A 47 -2.62 22.86 -12.70
CA GLY A 47 -3.83 22.09 -12.38
C GLY A 47 -4.15 20.93 -13.33
N GLN A 48 -3.32 20.66 -14.33
CA GLN A 48 -3.51 19.55 -15.28
C GLN A 48 -2.93 18.26 -14.72
N LYS A 49 -3.57 17.78 -13.68
CA LYS A 49 -3.34 16.48 -13.06
C LYS A 49 -4.67 15.75 -12.89
N CYS A 50 -4.69 14.47 -13.15
CA CYS A 50 -5.85 13.61 -12.89
C CYS A 50 -6.31 13.67 -11.43
N THR A 51 -5.37 13.91 -10.51
CA THR A 51 -5.60 14.00 -9.07
C THR A 51 -5.82 15.43 -8.56
N ALA A 52 -5.80 16.47 -9.38
CA ALA A 52 -5.95 17.85 -8.89
C ALA A 52 -7.26 18.05 -8.13
N VAL A 53 -7.22 18.84 -7.06
CA VAL A 53 -8.42 19.18 -6.29
C VAL A 53 -9.35 20.05 -7.14
N ARG A 54 -10.57 19.56 -7.38
CA ARG A 54 -11.63 20.28 -8.10
C ARG A 54 -12.69 20.82 -7.16
N ARG A 55 -12.97 20.11 -6.07
CA ARG A 55 -14.00 20.41 -5.09
C ARG A 55 -13.37 20.63 -3.72
N ILE A 56 -13.57 21.80 -3.15
CA ILE A 56 -13.02 22.21 -1.87
C ILE A 56 -14.18 22.28 -0.89
N LEU A 57 -14.34 21.25 -0.05
CA LEU A 57 -15.43 21.14 0.90
C LEU A 57 -15.01 21.74 2.25
N VAL A 58 -15.81 22.69 2.75
CA VAL A 58 -15.46 23.50 3.94
C VAL A 58 -16.69 23.63 4.84
N PRO A 59 -16.54 23.52 6.17
CA PRO A 59 -17.63 23.84 7.08
C PRO A 59 -18.20 25.25 6.78
N GLU A 60 -19.54 25.37 6.72
CA GLU A 60 -20.25 26.59 6.33
C GLU A 60 -19.75 27.83 7.08
N ASN A 61 -19.48 27.68 8.37
CA ASN A 61 -19.00 28.76 9.23
C ASN A 61 -17.53 29.17 9.00
N LYS A 62 -16.79 28.45 8.13
CA LYS A 62 -15.36 28.70 7.82
C LYS A 62 -15.11 29.04 6.35
N ILE A 63 -16.16 29.04 5.52
CA ILE A 63 -16.03 29.18 4.06
C ILE A 63 -15.38 30.52 3.65
N ASP A 64 -15.74 31.61 4.32
CA ASP A 64 -15.22 32.95 4.02
C ASP A 64 -13.73 33.09 4.39
N GLN A 65 -13.30 32.49 5.51
CA GLN A 65 -11.90 32.46 5.90
C GLN A 65 -11.04 31.69 4.89
N VAL A 66 -11.51 30.50 4.47
CA VAL A 66 -10.84 29.68 3.47
C VAL A 66 -10.78 30.40 2.14
N GLN A 67 -11.88 31.00 1.68
CA GLN A 67 -11.93 31.80 0.45
C GLN A 67 -10.89 32.92 0.47
N LYS A 68 -10.86 33.72 1.53
CA LYS A 68 -9.91 34.83 1.70
C LYS A 68 -8.45 34.35 1.68
N ALA A 69 -8.16 33.26 2.39
CA ALA A 69 -6.82 32.70 2.48
C ALA A 69 -6.33 32.17 1.11
N LEU A 70 -7.21 31.47 0.36
CA LEU A 70 -6.88 30.98 -0.98
C LEU A 70 -6.67 32.12 -1.97
N ILE A 71 -7.57 33.12 -2.01
CA ILE A 71 -7.44 34.30 -2.88
C ILE A 71 -6.12 34.99 -2.63
N THR A 72 -5.76 35.25 -1.35
CA THR A 72 -4.50 35.87 -0.97
C THR A 72 -3.26 35.13 -1.50
N LYS A 73 -3.31 33.79 -1.60
CA LYS A 73 -2.22 32.99 -2.20
C LYS A 73 -2.27 33.02 -3.73
N LEU A 74 -3.44 32.93 -4.32
CA LEU A 74 -3.63 32.92 -5.78
C LEU A 74 -3.22 34.24 -6.43
N GLU A 75 -3.51 35.38 -5.79
CA GLU A 75 -3.06 36.70 -6.20
C GLU A 75 -1.54 36.83 -6.36
N LYS A 76 -0.80 36.12 -5.52
CA LYS A 76 0.66 36.11 -5.49
C LYS A 76 1.29 35.08 -6.43
N THR A 77 0.48 34.37 -7.21
CA THR A 77 0.98 33.32 -8.12
C THR A 77 1.69 33.95 -9.33
N ILE A 78 2.98 33.75 -9.43
CA ILE A 78 3.77 34.19 -10.58
C ILE A 78 3.62 33.15 -11.69
N ILE A 79 3.17 33.61 -12.86
CA ILE A 79 2.91 32.79 -14.04
C ILE A 79 3.93 33.15 -15.11
N GLY A 80 4.46 32.17 -15.85
CA GLY A 80 5.44 32.44 -16.89
C GLY A 80 6.27 31.25 -17.33
N ASN A 81 7.48 31.50 -17.77
CA ASN A 81 8.44 30.46 -18.16
C ASN A 81 8.91 29.65 -16.96
N PRO A 82 8.66 28.32 -16.92
CA PRO A 82 9.04 27.47 -15.79
C PRO A 82 10.55 27.32 -15.59
N GLU A 83 11.39 27.75 -16.52
CA GLU A 83 12.85 27.81 -16.32
C GLU A 83 13.26 28.94 -15.36
N ASN A 84 12.41 29.96 -15.22
CA ASN A 84 12.62 31.02 -14.24
C ASN A 84 12.21 30.51 -12.83
N LYS A 85 13.12 30.59 -11.87
CA LYS A 85 12.93 30.04 -10.50
C LYS A 85 11.84 30.76 -9.69
N ASP A 86 11.48 31.97 -10.06
CA ASP A 86 10.43 32.75 -9.41
C ASP A 86 9.03 32.37 -9.92
N VAL A 87 8.96 31.70 -11.06
CA VAL A 87 7.70 31.25 -11.65
C VAL A 87 7.16 30.03 -10.90
N ARG A 88 5.94 30.16 -10.43
CA ARG A 88 5.21 29.08 -9.75
C ARG A 88 4.39 28.22 -10.71
N MET A 89 3.82 28.82 -11.73
CA MET A 89 2.89 28.14 -12.64
C MET A 89 3.25 28.44 -14.09
N GLY A 90 3.40 27.38 -14.89
CA GLY A 90 3.67 27.46 -16.32
C GLY A 90 2.40 27.51 -17.17
N ALA A 91 2.53 27.13 -18.44
CA ALA A 91 1.42 27.04 -19.40
C ALA A 91 0.67 25.70 -19.24
N LEU A 92 -0.56 25.65 -19.74
CA LEU A 92 -1.28 24.42 -20.05
C LEU A 92 -0.58 23.66 -21.18
N ALA A 93 -0.90 22.40 -21.37
CA ALA A 93 -0.24 21.52 -22.35
C ALA A 93 -0.37 22.02 -23.81
N SER A 94 -1.45 22.75 -24.16
CA SER A 94 -1.66 23.30 -25.50
C SER A 94 -2.72 24.38 -25.51
N LYS A 95 -2.81 25.16 -26.61
CA LYS A 95 -3.88 26.14 -26.82
C LYS A 95 -5.27 25.51 -26.91
N ILE A 96 -5.38 24.30 -27.45
CA ILE A 96 -6.65 23.54 -27.43
C ILE A 96 -7.12 23.27 -25.99
N GLN A 97 -6.19 23.03 -25.09
CA GLN A 97 -6.54 22.85 -23.66
C GLN A 97 -7.01 24.18 -23.04
N VAL A 98 -6.47 25.31 -23.44
CA VAL A 98 -6.97 26.64 -23.01
C VAL A 98 -8.43 26.82 -23.41
N GLU A 99 -8.76 26.48 -24.66
CA GLU A 99 -10.14 26.57 -25.17
C GLU A 99 -11.09 25.67 -24.39
N ARG A 100 -10.73 24.40 -24.19
CA ARG A 100 -11.52 23.44 -23.41
C ARG A 100 -11.73 23.87 -21.96
N VAL A 101 -10.69 24.41 -21.33
CA VAL A 101 -10.82 24.90 -19.95
C VAL A 101 -11.73 26.10 -19.90
N LYS A 102 -11.65 27.04 -20.90
CA LYS A 102 -12.56 28.19 -21.01
C LYS A 102 -14.01 27.74 -21.16
N GLU A 103 -14.29 26.80 -22.07
CA GLU A 103 -15.64 26.24 -22.26
C GLU A 103 -16.21 25.67 -20.97
N ASN A 104 -15.41 24.87 -20.23
CA ASN A 104 -15.85 24.30 -18.95
C ASN A 104 -16.00 25.36 -17.85
N VAL A 105 -15.16 26.40 -17.84
CA VAL A 105 -15.32 27.55 -16.93
C VAL A 105 -16.61 28.29 -17.21
N GLU A 106 -16.98 28.50 -18.48
CA GLU A 106 -18.25 29.13 -18.88
C GLU A 106 -19.45 28.31 -18.42
N LEU A 107 -19.42 27.00 -18.61
CA LEU A 107 -20.47 26.08 -18.09
C LEU A 107 -20.60 26.12 -16.58
N LEU A 108 -19.49 26.18 -15.86
CA LEU A 108 -19.50 26.31 -14.40
C LEU A 108 -20.08 27.67 -13.94
N MET A 109 -19.81 28.75 -14.69
CA MET A 109 -20.35 30.10 -14.42
C MET A 109 -21.87 30.19 -14.51
N GLU A 110 -22.54 29.32 -15.26
CA GLU A 110 -24.01 29.30 -15.36
C GLU A 110 -24.68 29.04 -14.00
N SER A 111 -24.00 28.35 -13.08
CA SER A 111 -24.58 27.92 -11.81
C SER A 111 -23.74 28.25 -10.59
N GLN A 112 -22.57 28.85 -10.74
CA GLN A 112 -21.64 29.13 -9.66
C GLN A 112 -21.13 30.56 -9.69
N GLU A 113 -20.77 31.10 -8.53
CA GLU A 113 -20.16 32.40 -8.42
C GLU A 113 -18.64 32.29 -8.64
N LYS A 114 -18.10 33.06 -9.56
CA LYS A 114 -16.65 33.19 -9.76
C LYS A 114 -16.08 34.21 -8.78
N VAL A 115 -15.42 33.73 -7.71
CA VAL A 115 -14.89 34.56 -6.62
C VAL A 115 -13.45 35.03 -6.84
N PHE A 116 -12.72 34.37 -7.76
CA PHE A 116 -11.37 34.78 -8.15
C PHE A 116 -11.09 34.45 -9.64
N ASP A 117 -10.55 35.40 -10.35
CA ASP A 117 -10.01 35.26 -11.69
C ASP A 117 -9.11 36.47 -12.01
N ASN A 118 -7.87 36.25 -12.32
CA ASN A 118 -6.89 37.28 -12.62
C ASN A 118 -6.53 37.33 -14.11
N SER A 119 -7.38 36.80 -15.00
CA SER A 119 -7.11 36.72 -16.43
C SER A 119 -6.99 38.10 -17.12
N SER A 120 -7.69 39.11 -16.61
CA SER A 120 -7.60 40.50 -17.13
C SER A 120 -6.27 41.20 -16.80
N ASN A 121 -5.51 40.69 -15.82
CA ASN A 121 -4.24 41.24 -15.33
C ASN A 121 -3.11 40.22 -15.39
N LEU A 122 -3.10 39.35 -16.39
CA LEU A 122 -2.12 38.26 -16.50
C LEU A 122 -0.74 38.83 -16.88
N ASN A 123 0.11 39.01 -15.87
CA ASN A 123 1.50 39.40 -16.05
C ASN A 123 2.39 38.17 -16.16
N LEU A 124 2.85 37.87 -17.39
CA LEU A 124 3.70 36.72 -17.65
C LEU A 124 5.18 37.08 -17.47
N VAL A 125 5.89 36.29 -16.69
CA VAL A 125 7.35 36.43 -16.49
C VAL A 125 8.09 35.60 -17.53
N ASP A 126 8.97 36.24 -18.30
CA ASP A 126 9.78 35.61 -19.34
C ASP A 126 8.99 34.77 -20.36
N ALA A 127 7.76 35.18 -20.65
CA ALA A 127 6.84 34.45 -21.51
C ALA A 127 5.92 35.39 -22.33
N SER A 128 5.26 34.80 -23.34
CA SER A 128 4.32 35.55 -24.21
C SER A 128 3.00 34.81 -24.30
N GLU A 129 1.90 35.52 -24.11
CA GLU A 129 0.54 34.99 -24.24
C GLU A 129 0.23 34.53 -25.67
N GLU A 130 0.77 35.21 -26.69
CA GLU A 130 0.56 34.82 -28.09
C GLU A 130 1.17 33.46 -28.42
N LYS A 131 2.34 33.16 -27.83
CA LYS A 131 3.11 31.93 -28.09
C LYS A 131 2.79 30.80 -27.13
N GLY A 132 2.40 31.09 -25.89
CA GLY A 132 2.12 30.14 -24.85
C GLY A 132 0.64 29.83 -24.65
N ALA A 133 0.36 28.77 -23.92
CA ALA A 133 -0.97 28.33 -23.52
C ALA A 133 -1.24 28.70 -22.05
N PHE A 134 -1.03 29.97 -21.70
CA PHE A 134 -1.16 30.41 -20.31
C PHE A 134 -2.62 30.59 -19.91
N PHE A 135 -2.90 30.30 -18.63
CA PHE A 135 -4.23 30.41 -18.07
C PHE A 135 -4.14 30.86 -16.60
N SER A 136 -5.00 31.78 -16.19
CA SER A 136 -5.08 32.25 -14.81
C SER A 136 -5.77 31.21 -13.92
N PRO A 137 -5.39 31.06 -12.66
CA PRO A 137 -6.19 30.31 -11.69
C PRO A 137 -7.59 30.91 -11.57
N VAL A 138 -8.60 30.04 -11.47
CA VAL A 138 -10.00 30.41 -11.27
C VAL A 138 -10.53 29.70 -10.03
N LEU A 139 -11.15 30.47 -9.14
CA LEU A 139 -11.83 29.93 -7.97
C LEU A 139 -13.31 30.27 -8.03
N PHE A 140 -14.12 29.24 -7.95
CA PHE A 140 -15.57 29.34 -7.84
C PHE A 140 -16.04 29.14 -6.39
N ARG A 141 -17.27 29.55 -6.14
CA ARG A 141 -18.05 29.23 -4.94
C ARG A 141 -19.44 28.75 -5.34
N ASN A 142 -19.91 27.70 -4.69
CA ASN A 142 -21.24 27.15 -4.88
C ASN A 142 -21.90 26.94 -3.50
N ASP A 143 -22.78 27.87 -3.11
CA ASP A 143 -23.47 27.81 -1.81
C ASP A 143 -24.71 26.89 -1.82
N GLU A 144 -25.11 26.36 -3.00
CA GLU A 144 -26.25 25.46 -3.17
C GLU A 144 -25.85 24.16 -3.90
N PRO A 145 -24.85 23.40 -3.39
CA PRO A 145 -24.23 22.31 -4.13
C PRO A 145 -25.16 21.14 -4.43
N PHE A 146 -26.21 20.95 -3.64
CA PHE A 146 -27.21 19.89 -3.86
C PHE A 146 -28.21 20.21 -4.98
N PHE A 147 -28.34 21.49 -5.33
CA PHE A 147 -29.25 21.97 -6.40
C PHE A 147 -28.50 22.40 -7.65
N ARG A 148 -27.30 22.93 -7.50
CA ARG A 148 -26.43 23.39 -8.57
C ARG A 148 -25.31 22.37 -8.81
N ASP A 149 -25.66 21.28 -9.47
CA ASP A 149 -24.86 20.07 -9.55
C ASP A 149 -23.73 20.09 -10.58
N ALA A 150 -23.57 21.16 -11.35
CA ALA A 150 -22.51 21.31 -12.37
C ALA A 150 -21.11 21.04 -11.79
N VAL A 151 -20.84 21.46 -10.54
CA VAL A 151 -19.57 21.19 -9.83
C VAL A 151 -19.27 19.70 -9.63
N HIS A 152 -20.30 18.86 -9.64
CA HIS A 152 -20.19 17.42 -9.50
C HIS A 152 -20.17 16.67 -10.85
N ASN A 153 -20.30 17.38 -11.95
CA ASN A 153 -20.42 16.78 -13.29
C ASN A 153 -19.35 17.28 -14.28
N ILE A 154 -18.84 18.51 -14.13
CA ILE A 154 -17.93 19.15 -15.07
C ILE A 154 -16.53 19.23 -14.50
N GLU A 155 -15.56 18.64 -15.17
CA GLU A 155 -14.13 18.80 -14.88
C GLU A 155 -13.50 19.85 -15.81
N ALA A 156 -13.16 21.03 -15.26
CA ALA A 156 -12.28 21.97 -15.94
C ALA A 156 -10.82 21.55 -15.70
N PHE A 157 -10.22 20.86 -16.67
CA PHE A 157 -8.88 20.28 -16.55
C PHE A 157 -7.77 21.34 -16.67
N GLY A 158 -7.72 22.20 -15.66
CA GLY A 158 -6.82 23.34 -15.52
C GLY A 158 -6.74 23.82 -14.07
N PRO A 159 -6.24 25.03 -13.80
CA PRO A 159 -6.11 25.58 -12.44
C PRO A 159 -7.46 26.12 -11.93
N VAL A 160 -8.47 25.26 -11.90
CA VAL A 160 -9.86 25.60 -11.59
C VAL A 160 -10.36 24.73 -10.45
N SER A 161 -10.92 25.35 -9.41
CA SER A 161 -11.53 24.66 -8.27
C SER A 161 -12.75 25.43 -7.75
N THR A 162 -13.64 24.73 -7.05
CA THR A 162 -14.86 25.29 -6.47
C THR A 162 -14.92 25.08 -4.97
N LEU A 163 -15.16 26.15 -4.21
CA LEU A 163 -15.49 26.14 -2.80
C LEU A 163 -16.95 25.71 -2.61
N ILE A 164 -17.16 24.78 -1.68
CA ILE A 164 -18.46 24.18 -1.39
C ILE A 164 -18.65 24.12 0.12
N PRO A 165 -19.62 24.86 0.70
CA PRO A 165 -19.94 24.74 2.11
C PRO A 165 -20.67 23.45 2.42
N TYR A 166 -20.46 22.93 3.63
CA TYR A 166 -21.24 21.85 4.23
C TYR A 166 -21.54 22.15 5.70
N LYS A 167 -22.63 21.61 6.25
CA LYS A 167 -23.10 21.88 7.60
C LYS A 167 -22.59 20.86 8.64
N ASN A 168 -22.46 19.61 8.25
CA ASN A 168 -22.06 18.49 9.11
C ASN A 168 -21.37 17.41 8.31
N MET A 169 -20.84 16.39 8.98
CA MET A 169 -20.10 15.30 8.35
C MET A 169 -20.95 14.51 7.33
N GLU A 170 -22.24 14.33 7.59
CA GLU A 170 -23.15 13.62 6.70
C GLU A 170 -23.26 14.36 5.35
N GLU A 171 -23.43 15.69 5.37
CA GLU A 171 -23.43 16.50 4.14
C GLU A 171 -22.08 16.45 3.43
N ALA A 172 -20.96 16.47 4.18
CA ALA A 172 -19.62 16.35 3.58
C ALA A 172 -19.43 15.03 2.84
N VAL A 173 -19.89 13.92 3.44
CA VAL A 173 -19.87 12.59 2.82
C VAL A 173 -20.72 12.56 1.55
N GLU A 174 -21.98 13.03 1.62
CA GLU A 174 -22.88 13.08 0.47
C GLU A 174 -22.28 13.91 -0.69
N LEU A 175 -21.69 15.07 -0.38
CA LEU A 175 -21.03 15.91 -1.38
C LEU A 175 -19.80 15.22 -2.01
N VAL A 176 -19.06 14.41 -1.25
CA VAL A 176 -17.98 13.60 -1.82
C VAL A 176 -18.56 12.58 -2.80
N GLU A 177 -19.61 11.87 -2.42
CA GLU A 177 -20.28 10.84 -3.23
C GLU A 177 -20.90 11.38 -4.51
N MET A 178 -21.41 12.62 -4.50
CA MET A 178 -21.90 13.30 -5.71
C MET A 178 -20.86 13.43 -6.82
N GLY A 179 -19.58 13.24 -6.51
CA GLY A 179 -18.51 13.15 -7.52
C GLY A 179 -18.56 11.89 -8.37
N LYS A 180 -19.36 10.88 -8.00
CA LYS A 180 -19.58 9.61 -8.74
C LYS A 180 -18.30 8.81 -8.98
N GLY A 181 -17.37 8.88 -8.06
CA GLY A 181 -16.06 8.27 -8.12
C GLY A 181 -14.94 9.27 -8.34
N SER A 182 -13.87 9.13 -7.56
CA SER A 182 -12.69 9.99 -7.62
C SER A 182 -11.42 9.18 -7.46
N LEU A 183 -10.32 9.63 -8.06
CA LEU A 183 -8.99 9.02 -7.85
C LEU A 183 -8.53 9.22 -6.41
N VAL A 184 -8.77 10.43 -5.85
CA VAL A 184 -8.34 10.76 -4.50
C VAL A 184 -9.24 11.80 -3.84
N THR A 185 -9.49 11.61 -2.55
CA THR A 185 -10.02 12.65 -1.67
C THR A 185 -9.07 12.85 -0.50
N SER A 186 -8.80 14.11 -0.12
CA SER A 186 -8.07 14.43 1.12
C SER A 186 -9.04 14.90 2.19
N PHE A 187 -8.80 14.44 3.41
CA PHE A 187 -9.48 14.91 4.62
C PHE A 187 -8.47 15.50 5.58
N VAL A 188 -8.63 16.77 5.94
CA VAL A 188 -7.72 17.48 6.84
C VAL A 188 -8.39 17.65 8.20
N SER A 189 -7.91 16.95 9.19
CA SER A 189 -8.48 16.92 10.55
C SER A 189 -7.43 16.44 11.54
N ASN A 190 -7.51 16.90 12.77
CA ASN A 190 -6.69 16.42 13.89
C ASN A 190 -7.46 15.45 14.80
N ASP A 191 -8.71 15.19 14.49
CA ASP A 191 -9.58 14.23 15.18
C ASP A 191 -9.53 12.87 14.49
N ASP A 192 -8.88 11.88 15.14
CA ASP A 192 -8.70 10.53 14.60
C ASP A 192 -10.06 9.77 14.47
N GLN A 193 -11.04 10.08 15.33
CA GLN A 193 -12.37 9.44 15.27
C GLN A 193 -13.18 9.97 14.07
N LYS A 194 -13.21 11.29 13.87
CA LYS A 194 -13.83 11.89 12.68
C LYS A 194 -13.15 11.43 11.40
N SER A 195 -11.83 11.30 11.42
CA SER A 195 -11.07 10.78 10.29
C SER A 195 -11.46 9.33 9.95
N LYS A 196 -11.64 8.49 10.97
CA LYS A 196 -12.12 7.12 10.78
C LYS A 196 -13.54 7.08 10.18
N GLU A 197 -14.45 7.86 10.72
CA GLU A 197 -15.84 7.96 10.22
C GLU A 197 -15.86 8.39 8.76
N PHE A 198 -15.18 9.48 8.42
CA PHE A 198 -15.05 9.96 7.05
C PHE A 198 -14.50 8.91 6.09
N VAL A 199 -13.42 8.22 6.49
CA VAL A 199 -12.79 7.18 5.65
C VAL A 199 -13.75 6.01 5.41
N VAL A 200 -14.45 5.53 6.45
CA VAL A 200 -15.37 4.41 6.33
C VAL A 200 -16.52 4.73 5.38
N GLU A 201 -17.11 5.91 5.54
CA GLU A 201 -18.27 6.32 4.75
C GLU A 201 -17.92 6.64 3.28
N THR A 202 -16.72 7.16 2.99
CA THR A 202 -16.36 7.61 1.65
C THR A 202 -15.45 6.64 0.87
N ALA A 203 -14.96 5.56 1.50
CA ALA A 203 -13.98 4.65 0.88
C ALA A 203 -14.48 4.01 -0.42
N HIS A 204 -15.77 3.73 -0.55
CA HIS A 204 -16.36 3.06 -1.71
C HIS A 204 -16.42 3.94 -2.98
N THR A 205 -16.29 5.27 -2.84
CA THR A 205 -16.30 6.23 -3.95
C THR A 205 -14.94 6.81 -4.27
N ASN A 206 -13.89 6.39 -3.55
CA ASN A 206 -12.54 6.96 -3.72
C ASN A 206 -11.50 5.88 -3.95
N GLY A 207 -10.63 6.08 -4.91
CA GLY A 207 -9.49 5.19 -5.15
C GLY A 207 -8.47 5.28 -4.03
N ARG A 208 -8.27 6.48 -3.48
CA ARG A 208 -7.38 6.75 -2.35
C ARG A 208 -7.96 7.86 -1.47
N ILE A 209 -7.85 7.69 -0.16
CA ILE A 209 -8.14 8.75 0.80
C ILE A 209 -6.83 9.12 1.49
N LEU A 210 -6.51 10.43 1.50
CA LEU A 210 -5.36 10.98 2.20
C LEU A 210 -5.83 11.74 3.43
N VAL A 211 -5.59 11.21 4.62
CA VAL A 211 -5.81 11.93 5.88
C VAL A 211 -4.57 12.75 6.22
N LEU A 212 -4.74 14.04 6.39
CA LEU A 212 -3.66 14.99 6.67
C LEU A 212 -3.87 15.73 7.98
N ASN A 213 -2.79 15.84 8.75
CA ASN A 213 -2.68 16.70 9.92
C ASN A 213 -1.22 17.13 10.13
N SER A 214 -0.94 17.91 11.16
CA SER A 214 0.40 18.41 11.50
C SER A 214 1.40 17.28 11.80
N ARG A 215 0.92 16.11 12.28
CA ARG A 215 1.75 14.95 12.62
C ARG A 215 2.38 14.27 11.41
N CYS A 216 1.76 14.35 10.23
CA CYS A 216 2.23 13.65 9.03
C CYS A 216 2.53 14.54 7.81
N SER A 217 2.22 15.84 7.88
CA SER A 217 2.29 16.73 6.71
C SER A 217 3.68 16.88 6.11
N LYS A 218 4.74 16.72 6.91
CA LYS A 218 6.15 16.82 6.45
C LYS A 218 6.61 15.59 5.66
N GLU A 219 6.11 14.42 6.04
CA GLU A 219 6.44 13.12 5.43
C GLU A 219 5.45 12.71 4.33
N SER A 220 4.30 13.40 4.24
CA SER A 220 3.26 13.12 3.25
C SER A 220 3.75 13.40 1.83
N THR A 221 3.41 12.50 0.91
CA THR A 221 3.57 12.73 -0.53
C THR A 221 2.59 13.78 -1.07
N GLY A 222 1.56 14.15 -0.29
CA GLY A 222 0.49 15.07 -0.61
C GLY A 222 -0.65 14.45 -1.42
N HIS A 223 -1.67 15.26 -1.66
CA HIS A 223 -2.91 14.86 -2.34
C HIS A 223 -2.66 14.17 -3.68
N GLY A 224 -1.81 14.75 -4.50
CA GLY A 224 -1.61 14.33 -5.88
C GLY A 224 -0.65 13.16 -6.11
N SER A 225 -0.04 12.57 -5.08
CA SER A 225 1.02 11.57 -5.27
C SER A 225 0.87 10.39 -4.32
N PRO A 226 0.41 9.21 -4.79
CA PRO A 226 0.34 8.02 -3.96
C PRO A 226 1.73 7.49 -3.61
N MET A 227 1.82 6.76 -2.51
CA MET A 227 3.03 5.98 -2.19
C MET A 227 3.13 4.79 -3.15
N PRO A 228 4.35 4.39 -3.58
CA PRO A 228 4.55 3.41 -4.68
C PRO A 228 3.94 2.02 -4.45
N LEU A 229 3.76 1.62 -3.18
CA LEU A 229 3.25 0.29 -2.84
C LEU A 229 1.75 0.27 -2.52
N LEU A 230 1.07 1.42 -2.57
CA LEU A 230 -0.37 1.46 -2.34
C LEU A 230 -1.12 0.79 -3.49
N ALA A 231 -2.09 -0.03 -3.12
CA ALA A 231 -3.08 -0.56 -4.03
C ALA A 231 -4.27 0.40 -4.04
N HIS A 232 -4.51 1.03 -5.18
CA HIS A 232 -5.62 1.96 -5.33
C HIS A 232 -6.17 1.88 -6.75
N GLY A 233 -7.34 2.41 -6.95
CA GLY A 233 -7.99 2.45 -8.25
C GLY A 233 -8.81 3.72 -8.40
N GLY A 234 -9.57 3.81 -9.46
CA GLY A 234 -10.51 4.90 -9.71
C GLY A 234 -11.93 4.35 -9.81
N PRO A 235 -12.73 4.35 -8.74
CA PRO A 235 -14.11 3.88 -8.83
C PRO A 235 -14.96 4.80 -9.72
N GLY A 236 -16.01 4.26 -10.29
CA GLY A 236 -16.98 5.01 -11.08
C GLY A 236 -16.35 5.76 -12.26
N ARG A 237 -16.61 7.07 -12.38
CA ARG A 237 -16.10 7.92 -13.46
C ARG A 237 -14.56 8.03 -13.51
N ALA A 238 -13.89 7.78 -12.39
CA ALA A 238 -12.43 7.80 -12.32
C ALA A 238 -11.78 6.56 -12.95
N GLY A 239 -12.52 5.71 -13.66
CA GLY A 239 -12.00 4.72 -14.59
C GLY A 239 -12.27 3.27 -14.25
N GLY A 240 -12.65 2.93 -13.03
CA GLY A 240 -13.05 1.59 -12.62
C GLY A 240 -11.93 0.53 -12.55
N GLY A 241 -10.69 0.88 -12.86
CA GLY A 241 -9.55 -0.01 -12.83
C GLY A 241 -8.64 0.20 -11.62
N GLU A 242 -7.72 -0.72 -11.41
CA GLU A 242 -6.65 -0.57 -10.43
C GLU A 242 -5.53 0.29 -11.02
N GLU A 243 -5.15 1.36 -10.35
CA GLU A 243 -3.98 2.16 -10.73
C GLU A 243 -2.71 1.44 -10.28
N MET A 244 -1.82 1.17 -11.21
CA MET A 244 -0.74 0.23 -11.01
C MET A 244 0.60 0.80 -11.39
N GLY A 245 1.53 0.75 -10.41
CA GLY A 245 2.94 1.03 -10.63
C GLY A 245 3.82 -0.21 -10.51
N GLY A 246 5.03 -0.13 -11.04
CA GLY A 246 6.07 -1.15 -10.89
C GLY A 246 5.64 -2.53 -11.37
N ILE A 247 6.00 -3.55 -10.58
CA ILE A 247 5.73 -4.96 -10.91
C ILE A 247 4.22 -5.29 -11.00
N ARG A 248 3.36 -4.54 -10.30
CA ARG A 248 1.92 -4.75 -10.33
C ARG A 248 1.34 -4.40 -11.69
N GLY A 249 1.80 -3.30 -12.30
CA GLY A 249 1.42 -2.90 -13.65
C GLY A 249 1.78 -3.97 -14.68
N ILE A 250 2.97 -4.58 -14.57
CA ILE A 250 3.38 -5.67 -15.44
C ILE A 250 2.45 -6.89 -15.25
N LYS A 251 2.21 -7.29 -14.01
CA LYS A 251 1.36 -8.45 -13.69
C LYS A 251 -0.08 -8.30 -14.16
N HIS A 252 -0.61 -7.08 -14.23
CA HIS A 252 -1.96 -6.81 -14.72
C HIS A 252 -2.16 -7.28 -16.16
N TYR A 253 -1.16 -7.08 -17.02
CA TYR A 253 -1.22 -7.43 -18.44
C TYR A 253 -0.77 -8.86 -18.74
N LEU A 254 -0.33 -9.62 -17.73
CA LEU A 254 0.03 -11.02 -17.89
C LEU A 254 -1.19 -11.93 -17.76
N GLN A 255 -1.28 -12.93 -18.62
CA GLN A 255 -2.29 -13.99 -18.50
C GLN A 255 -2.03 -14.79 -17.21
N ARG A 256 -3.08 -15.01 -16.43
CA ARG A 256 -3.08 -15.89 -15.26
C ARG A 256 -3.71 -17.22 -15.65
N THR A 257 -2.98 -18.31 -15.39
CA THR A 257 -3.46 -19.66 -15.65
C THR A 257 -3.38 -20.48 -14.37
N ALA A 258 -4.49 -21.04 -13.92
CA ALA A 258 -4.52 -21.98 -12.82
C ALA A 258 -4.06 -23.35 -13.30
N ILE A 259 -3.19 -24.00 -12.51
CA ILE A 259 -2.69 -25.35 -12.79
C ILE A 259 -3.18 -26.28 -11.69
N GLN A 260 -3.80 -27.40 -12.08
CA GLN A 260 -4.27 -28.43 -11.16
C GLN A 260 -3.64 -29.76 -11.54
N GLY A 261 -3.25 -30.56 -10.54
CA GLY A 261 -2.66 -31.87 -10.78
C GLY A 261 -2.13 -32.51 -9.50
N HIS A 262 -1.47 -33.63 -9.65
CA HIS A 262 -0.79 -34.31 -8.54
C HIS A 262 0.31 -33.41 -7.97
N PRO A 263 0.50 -33.32 -6.63
CA PRO A 263 1.50 -32.45 -6.00
C PRO A 263 2.91 -32.57 -6.59
N GLU A 264 3.38 -33.78 -6.88
CA GLU A 264 4.67 -34.00 -7.53
C GLU A 264 4.77 -33.34 -8.91
N THR A 265 3.70 -33.44 -9.71
CA THR A 265 3.64 -32.83 -11.04
C THR A 265 3.65 -31.31 -10.94
N ILE A 266 2.87 -30.75 -10.00
CA ILE A 266 2.82 -29.31 -9.78
C ILE A 266 4.18 -28.80 -9.27
N THR A 267 4.82 -29.51 -8.34
CA THR A 267 6.18 -29.20 -7.87
C THR A 267 7.17 -29.09 -9.05
N LYS A 268 7.15 -30.03 -9.98
CA LYS A 268 8.04 -30.01 -11.15
C LYS A 268 7.74 -28.88 -12.13
N ILE A 269 6.46 -28.53 -12.31
CA ILE A 269 6.06 -27.46 -13.23
C ILE A 269 6.42 -26.08 -12.64
N THR A 270 6.21 -25.89 -11.33
CA THR A 270 6.34 -24.58 -10.68
C THR A 270 7.70 -24.34 -10.05
N GLU A 271 8.52 -25.38 -9.92
CA GLU A 271 9.77 -25.37 -9.14
C GLU A 271 9.58 -24.95 -7.68
N GLN A 272 8.35 -25.17 -7.15
CA GLN A 272 7.98 -24.93 -5.77
C GLN A 272 7.37 -26.19 -5.18
N PHE A 273 7.94 -26.69 -4.07
CA PHE A 273 7.46 -27.90 -3.42
C PHE A 273 6.01 -27.73 -2.95
N GLN A 274 5.18 -28.68 -3.35
CA GLN A 274 3.79 -28.80 -2.92
C GLN A 274 3.68 -29.90 -1.88
N ILE A 275 2.99 -29.61 -0.77
CA ILE A 275 2.73 -30.60 0.28
C ILE A 275 2.05 -31.84 -0.33
N GLY A 276 2.57 -33.03 -0.04
CA GLY A 276 2.16 -34.29 -0.68
C GLY A 276 2.97 -34.65 -1.93
N GLY A 277 3.89 -33.81 -2.35
CA GLY A 277 4.91 -34.14 -3.34
C GLY A 277 5.97 -35.10 -2.81
N ASN A 278 6.81 -35.59 -3.71
CA ASN A 278 7.89 -36.51 -3.35
C ASN A 278 8.97 -35.80 -2.51
N GLN A 279 9.38 -36.44 -1.42
CA GLN A 279 10.39 -35.95 -0.47
C GLN A 279 11.58 -36.93 -0.40
N PRO A 280 12.45 -36.99 -1.41
CA PRO A 280 13.62 -37.86 -1.37
C PRO A 280 14.56 -37.42 -0.25
N GLU A 281 15.05 -38.39 0.50
CA GLU A 281 16.06 -38.16 1.53
C GLU A 281 17.35 -37.64 0.91
N SER A 282 17.82 -36.48 1.42
CA SER A 282 19.02 -35.84 0.90
C SER A 282 20.30 -36.44 1.49
N ASN A 283 21.14 -36.97 0.62
CA ASN A 283 22.49 -37.38 0.96
C ASN A 283 23.49 -36.81 -0.06
N PRO A 284 24.47 -35.95 0.34
CA PRO A 284 24.70 -35.46 1.72
C PRO A 284 23.57 -34.55 2.21
N HIS A 285 23.62 -34.22 3.50
CA HIS A 285 22.68 -33.32 4.16
C HIS A 285 22.54 -31.99 3.38
N VAL A 286 21.33 -31.40 3.30
CA VAL A 286 21.05 -30.20 2.51
C VAL A 286 21.98 -29.02 2.88
N PHE A 287 22.43 -28.89 4.12
CA PHE A 287 23.38 -27.87 4.54
C PHE A 287 24.82 -28.10 4.06
N ARG A 288 25.11 -29.25 3.45
CA ARG A 288 26.40 -29.57 2.82
C ARG A 288 26.43 -29.31 1.32
N LYS A 289 25.25 -29.00 0.73
CA LYS A 289 25.08 -28.73 -0.70
C LYS A 289 25.16 -27.24 -0.97
N HIS A 290 25.86 -26.86 -2.04
CA HIS A 290 25.80 -25.51 -2.58
C HIS A 290 24.43 -25.25 -3.23
N PHE A 291 24.13 -23.99 -3.52
CA PHE A 291 22.86 -23.58 -4.07
C PHE A 291 22.45 -24.38 -5.33
N GLU A 292 23.40 -24.62 -6.23
CA GLU A 292 23.14 -25.36 -7.48
C GLU A 292 22.86 -26.84 -7.27
N GLU A 293 23.40 -27.45 -6.19
CA GLU A 293 23.30 -28.88 -5.89
C GLU A 293 21.98 -29.23 -5.18
N LEU A 294 21.26 -28.25 -4.69
CA LEU A 294 19.97 -28.44 -4.04
C LEU A 294 18.86 -28.61 -5.09
N ASN A 295 17.99 -29.58 -4.90
CA ASN A 295 16.79 -29.75 -5.68
C ASN A 295 15.54 -29.52 -4.83
N VAL A 296 14.49 -28.94 -5.45
CA VAL A 296 13.19 -28.79 -4.79
C VAL A 296 12.64 -30.18 -4.45
N GLY A 297 12.24 -30.37 -3.18
CA GLY A 297 11.85 -31.66 -2.63
C GLY A 297 12.93 -32.38 -1.83
N ASP A 298 14.22 -32.06 -2.03
CA ASP A 298 15.30 -32.66 -1.20
C ASP A 298 14.96 -32.47 0.27
N THR A 299 14.91 -33.55 1.06
CA THR A 299 14.41 -33.55 2.44
C THR A 299 15.41 -34.18 3.39
N VAL A 300 15.49 -33.62 4.58
CA VAL A 300 16.14 -34.22 5.73
C VAL A 300 15.06 -34.69 6.71
N PHE A 301 15.06 -35.99 7.01
CA PHE A 301 14.25 -36.58 8.07
C PHE A 301 15.08 -36.62 9.33
N THR A 302 14.67 -35.92 10.40
CA THR A 302 15.46 -35.83 11.62
C THR A 302 15.24 -37.02 12.53
N HIS A 303 16.16 -37.22 13.47
CA HIS A 303 15.83 -38.02 14.66
C HIS A 303 14.70 -37.34 15.44
N LYS A 304 14.02 -38.16 16.28
CA LYS A 304 12.86 -37.69 17.06
C LYS A 304 13.29 -37.21 18.46
N HIS A 305 12.49 -36.34 19.06
CA HIS A 305 12.67 -35.83 20.41
C HIS A 305 11.36 -35.92 21.19
N THR A 306 11.39 -36.52 22.37
CA THR A 306 10.24 -36.55 23.28
C THR A 306 10.26 -35.30 24.15
N VAL A 307 9.19 -34.50 24.08
CA VAL A 307 9.02 -33.26 24.84
C VAL A 307 8.88 -33.60 26.34
N THR A 308 9.70 -32.99 27.14
CA THR A 308 9.72 -33.21 28.59
C THR A 308 9.28 -31.98 29.37
N THR A 309 8.86 -32.15 30.62
CA THR A 309 8.61 -31.02 31.53
C THR A 309 9.86 -30.13 31.67
N ALA A 310 11.05 -30.75 31.70
CA ALA A 310 12.32 -30.02 31.80
C ALA A 310 12.54 -29.10 30.55
N ASP A 311 12.16 -29.55 29.36
CA ASP A 311 12.25 -28.72 28.14
C ASP A 311 11.39 -27.46 28.28
N ILE A 312 10.15 -27.61 28.75
CA ILE A 312 9.20 -26.49 28.92
C ILE A 312 9.72 -25.50 29.95
N VAL A 313 10.14 -25.99 31.12
CA VAL A 313 10.65 -25.16 32.22
C VAL A 313 11.95 -24.44 31.82
N ASN A 314 12.87 -25.12 31.16
CA ASN A 314 14.10 -24.51 30.66
C ASN A 314 13.82 -23.45 29.62
N PHE A 315 12.88 -23.68 28.69
CA PHE A 315 12.51 -22.71 27.69
C PHE A 315 11.82 -21.50 28.32
N ALA A 316 10.92 -21.68 29.28
CA ALA A 316 10.32 -20.58 30.04
C ALA A 316 11.40 -19.73 30.76
N ASN A 317 12.40 -20.35 31.36
CA ASN A 317 13.49 -19.63 32.02
C ASN A 317 14.35 -18.81 31.05
N VAL A 318 14.61 -19.34 29.85
CA VAL A 318 15.41 -18.64 28.82
C VAL A 318 14.61 -17.54 28.12
N SER A 319 13.34 -17.80 27.81
CA SER A 319 12.48 -16.86 27.06
C SER A 319 11.79 -15.81 27.94
N GLY A 320 11.58 -16.12 29.22
CA GLY A 320 10.71 -15.33 30.11
C GLY A 320 9.22 -15.62 29.93
N ASP A 321 8.84 -16.53 29.04
CA ASP A 321 7.44 -16.89 28.75
C ASP A 321 6.92 -17.88 29.81
N ASN A 322 6.37 -17.33 30.88
CA ASN A 322 5.75 -18.03 31.96
C ASN A 322 4.21 -18.07 31.88
N PHE A 323 3.67 -18.06 30.65
CA PHE A 323 2.24 -18.13 30.46
C PHE A 323 1.66 -19.38 31.15
N TYR A 324 0.51 -19.22 31.83
CA TYR A 324 -0.04 -20.26 32.72
C TYR A 324 -0.20 -21.62 32.02
N ALA A 325 -0.61 -21.66 30.77
CA ALA A 325 -0.81 -22.93 30.05
C ALA A 325 0.48 -23.76 29.88
N HIS A 326 1.65 -23.11 30.00
CA HIS A 326 2.95 -23.77 29.96
C HIS A 326 3.47 -24.18 31.36
N MET A 327 3.04 -23.45 32.43
CA MET A 327 3.69 -23.54 33.72
C MET A 327 2.79 -24.05 34.85
N ASP A 328 1.46 -23.95 34.72
CA ASP A 328 0.51 -24.23 35.79
C ASP A 328 -0.63 -25.14 35.33
N GLU A 329 -0.54 -26.43 35.64
CA GLU A 329 -1.58 -27.42 35.30
C GLU A 329 -2.90 -27.18 36.03
N THR A 330 -2.87 -26.48 37.17
CA THR A 330 -4.08 -26.22 37.99
C THR A 330 -4.95 -25.11 37.43
N SER A 331 -4.40 -24.32 36.52
CA SER A 331 -5.09 -23.18 35.87
C SER A 331 -5.68 -23.52 34.51
N LEU A 332 -5.76 -24.80 34.11
CA LEU A 332 -6.24 -25.20 32.78
C LEU A 332 -7.76 -25.40 32.71
N ASP A 333 -8.45 -25.44 33.82
CA ASP A 333 -9.92 -25.59 33.86
C ASP A 333 -10.61 -24.49 33.06
N GLY A 334 -11.50 -24.88 32.13
CA GLY A 334 -12.23 -23.97 31.26
C GLY A 334 -11.42 -23.43 30.08
N THR A 335 -10.20 -23.94 29.85
CA THR A 335 -9.38 -23.63 28.68
C THR A 335 -9.55 -24.68 27.57
N ILE A 336 -8.88 -24.45 26.44
CA ILE A 336 -8.83 -25.40 25.31
C ILE A 336 -7.74 -26.49 25.50
N PHE A 337 -6.96 -26.43 26.58
CA PHE A 337 -5.82 -27.33 26.83
C PHE A 337 -6.21 -28.39 27.86
N GLU A 338 -5.87 -29.65 27.58
CA GLU A 338 -6.11 -30.78 28.45
C GLU A 338 -5.00 -30.98 29.49
N GLU A 339 -3.75 -30.64 29.08
CA GLU A 339 -2.56 -30.77 29.88
C GLU A 339 -1.63 -29.58 29.62
N ARG A 340 -0.51 -29.51 30.34
CA ARG A 340 0.53 -28.51 30.11
C ARG A 340 1.06 -28.59 28.69
N VAL A 341 0.85 -27.51 27.93
CA VAL A 341 1.24 -27.42 26.52
C VAL A 341 2.66 -26.88 26.35
N ALA A 342 3.44 -27.43 25.42
CA ALA A 342 4.72 -26.87 25.03
C ALA A 342 4.58 -25.52 24.34
N HIS A 343 5.50 -24.59 24.59
CA HIS A 343 5.53 -23.30 23.88
C HIS A 343 5.71 -23.53 22.38
N GLY A 344 4.94 -22.83 21.56
CA GLY A 344 5.09 -22.91 20.11
C GLY A 344 6.51 -22.53 19.66
N TYR A 345 7.07 -21.48 20.25
CA TYR A 345 8.46 -21.05 19.96
C TYR A 345 9.52 -22.08 20.42
N PHE A 346 9.25 -22.84 21.49
CA PHE A 346 10.09 -23.99 21.84
C PHE A 346 10.11 -25.03 20.73
N LEU A 347 8.94 -25.39 20.18
CA LEU A 347 8.84 -26.37 19.09
C LEU A 347 9.64 -25.91 17.88
N LEU A 348 9.54 -24.64 17.49
CA LEU A 348 10.29 -24.08 16.37
C LEU A 348 11.81 -24.07 16.64
N SER A 349 12.21 -23.66 17.85
CA SER A 349 13.62 -23.63 18.27
C SER A 349 14.22 -25.06 18.35
N LYS A 350 13.43 -26.01 18.85
CA LYS A 350 13.82 -27.41 18.92
C LYS A 350 13.93 -28.02 17.52
N ALA A 351 13.00 -27.72 16.63
CA ALA A 351 13.06 -28.11 15.22
C ALA A 351 14.37 -27.65 14.57
N ALA A 352 14.76 -26.40 14.80
CA ALA A 352 16.04 -25.88 14.30
C ALA A 352 17.24 -26.71 14.80
N GLY A 353 17.25 -27.08 16.08
CA GLY A 353 18.28 -27.96 16.64
C GLY A 353 18.28 -29.39 16.09
N LEU A 354 17.10 -29.87 15.63
CA LEU A 354 16.98 -31.21 15.05
C LEU A 354 17.47 -31.26 13.59
N PHE A 355 17.16 -30.27 12.78
CA PHE A 355 17.50 -30.31 11.36
C PHE A 355 18.86 -29.68 11.01
N VAL A 356 19.53 -28.96 11.92
CA VAL A 356 20.81 -28.32 11.62
C VAL A 356 21.93 -29.35 11.47
N ASP A 357 22.79 -29.15 10.44
CA ASP A 357 24.12 -29.77 10.44
C ASP A 357 25.12 -28.76 11.03
N PRO A 358 25.76 -29.08 12.17
CA PRO A 358 26.58 -28.11 12.89
C PRO A 358 27.93 -27.82 12.23
N ALA A 359 28.36 -28.62 11.25
CA ALA A 359 29.64 -28.40 10.63
C ALA A 359 29.59 -27.30 9.56
N LYS A 360 30.71 -26.57 9.39
CA LYS A 360 30.84 -25.51 8.40
C LYS A 360 30.57 -26.02 6.99
N GLY A 361 29.62 -25.40 6.30
CA GLY A 361 29.19 -25.74 4.95
C GLY A 361 28.88 -24.49 4.10
N PRO A 362 28.20 -24.67 2.96
CA PRO A 362 27.80 -23.59 2.07
C PRO A 362 26.70 -22.66 2.63
N VAL A 363 25.98 -23.08 3.66
CA VAL A 363 24.98 -22.26 4.34
C VAL A 363 25.68 -21.07 5.00
N LEU A 364 25.26 -19.87 4.69
CA LEU A 364 25.83 -18.63 5.22
C LEU A 364 25.08 -18.18 6.47
N LEU A 365 23.75 -18.13 6.42
CA LEU A 365 22.88 -17.78 7.55
C LEU A 365 21.41 -18.11 7.26
N ASN A 366 20.65 -18.28 8.31
CA ASN A 366 19.19 -18.25 8.31
C ASN A 366 18.77 -16.83 8.72
N TYR A 367 18.02 -16.11 7.87
CA TYR A 367 17.74 -14.69 8.09
C TYR A 367 16.24 -14.36 8.19
N GLY A 368 15.39 -15.34 8.02
CA GLY A 368 13.96 -15.05 8.08
C GLY A 368 13.10 -16.30 8.23
N ILE A 369 11.90 -16.08 8.69
CA ILE A 369 10.84 -17.09 8.83
C ILE A 369 9.58 -16.49 8.19
N ASP A 370 8.98 -17.23 7.27
CA ASP A 370 7.68 -16.96 6.69
C ASP A 370 6.67 -18.02 7.16
N GLU A 371 5.39 -17.66 7.18
CA GLU A 371 4.28 -18.61 7.29
C GLU A 371 4.36 -19.57 8.47
N CYS A 372 4.73 -19.11 9.67
CA CYS A 372 4.75 -19.96 10.87
C CYS A 372 3.34 -20.17 11.42
N ARG A 373 2.96 -21.45 11.65
CA ARG A 373 1.71 -21.87 12.28
C ARG A 373 1.96 -23.07 13.19
N PHE A 374 1.31 -23.07 14.36
CA PHE A 374 1.18 -24.23 15.24
C PHE A 374 -0.23 -24.79 15.06
N THR A 375 -0.33 -25.99 14.54
CA THR A 375 -1.59 -26.57 14.05
C THR A 375 -2.30 -27.40 15.10
N LYS A 376 -1.55 -27.88 16.10
CA LYS A 376 -2.03 -28.76 17.16
C LYS A 376 -1.21 -28.51 18.43
N PRO A 377 -1.80 -28.52 19.64
CA PRO A 377 -1.05 -28.47 20.89
C PRO A 377 -0.14 -29.70 21.03
N VAL A 378 1.05 -29.49 21.56
CA VAL A 378 2.00 -30.55 21.89
C VAL A 378 2.17 -30.62 23.41
N TYR A 379 1.87 -31.76 24.01
CA TYR A 379 1.92 -31.98 25.44
C TYR A 379 3.21 -32.66 25.89
N VAL A 380 3.47 -32.67 27.17
CA VAL A 380 4.58 -33.43 27.75
C VAL A 380 4.40 -34.91 27.42
N GLY A 381 5.48 -35.56 26.98
CA GLY A 381 5.47 -36.97 26.56
C GLY A 381 5.27 -37.16 25.03
N ALA A 382 4.75 -36.20 24.33
CA ALA A 382 4.65 -36.28 22.87
C ALA A 382 6.05 -36.31 22.22
N THR A 383 6.20 -37.08 21.16
CA THR A 383 7.48 -37.24 20.46
C THR A 383 7.42 -36.59 19.07
N ILE A 384 8.23 -35.57 18.87
CA ILE A 384 8.27 -34.79 17.62
C ILE A 384 9.46 -35.16 16.74
N GLY A 385 9.28 -35.09 15.44
CA GLY A 385 10.30 -35.14 14.41
C GLY A 385 10.13 -33.98 13.43
N VAL A 386 11.08 -33.78 12.50
CA VAL A 386 11.02 -32.74 11.48
C VAL A 386 11.28 -33.33 10.11
N ARG A 387 10.42 -32.97 9.14
CA ARG A 387 10.69 -33.06 7.70
C ARG A 387 11.17 -31.69 7.25
N PHE A 388 12.42 -31.59 6.87
CA PHE A 388 13.07 -30.35 6.46
C PHE A 388 13.33 -30.38 4.97
N THR A 389 12.47 -29.73 4.18
CA THR A 389 12.38 -29.91 2.72
C THR A 389 12.74 -28.64 1.99
N VAL A 390 13.54 -28.74 0.93
CA VAL A 390 13.77 -27.63 -0.02
C VAL A 390 12.44 -27.24 -0.69
N LYS A 391 11.89 -26.09 -0.33
CA LYS A 391 10.60 -25.61 -0.84
C LYS A 391 10.74 -24.82 -2.14
N GLU A 392 11.71 -23.91 -2.19
CA GLU A 392 11.91 -23.01 -3.34
C GLU A 392 13.36 -22.52 -3.37
N LYS A 393 13.88 -22.28 -4.56
CA LYS A 393 15.21 -21.70 -4.77
C LYS A 393 15.10 -20.38 -5.52
N ILE A 394 15.69 -19.31 -4.95
CA ILE A 394 15.69 -17.98 -5.55
C ILE A 394 17.12 -17.56 -5.81
N ASP A 395 17.45 -17.44 -7.08
CA ASP A 395 18.78 -16.99 -7.50
C ASP A 395 18.96 -15.50 -7.18
N GLN A 396 20.15 -15.15 -6.69
CA GLN A 396 20.51 -13.77 -6.41
C GLN A 396 21.73 -13.34 -7.23
N LYS A 397 21.61 -12.12 -7.79
CA LYS A 397 22.76 -11.46 -8.41
C LYS A 397 23.67 -10.87 -7.32
N LYS A 398 24.97 -10.89 -7.54
CA LYS A 398 25.92 -10.17 -6.69
C LYS A 398 25.59 -8.68 -6.69
N LYS A 399 25.77 -8.03 -5.53
CA LYS A 399 25.60 -6.57 -5.40
C LYS A 399 26.80 -5.82 -6.01
N ASP A 400 28.00 -6.35 -5.83
CA ASP A 400 29.27 -5.84 -6.31
C ASP A 400 30.29 -6.99 -6.48
N GLU A 401 31.52 -6.68 -6.87
CA GLU A 401 32.58 -7.68 -7.10
C GLU A 401 33.01 -8.40 -5.82
N GLU A 402 32.90 -7.75 -4.66
CA GLU A 402 33.31 -8.29 -3.37
C GLU A 402 32.21 -9.16 -2.72
N ASP A 403 30.95 -9.05 -3.18
CA ASP A 403 29.83 -9.83 -2.63
C ASP A 403 30.02 -11.34 -2.88
N ILE A 404 29.60 -12.15 -1.91
CA ILE A 404 29.57 -13.61 -2.04
C ILE A 404 28.43 -14.00 -2.97
N ALA A 405 28.72 -14.71 -4.06
CA ALA A 405 27.70 -15.28 -4.92
C ALA A 405 26.86 -16.31 -4.15
N LYS A 406 25.57 -16.06 -4.05
CA LYS A 406 24.63 -16.80 -3.20
C LYS A 406 23.25 -16.85 -3.82
N GLY A 407 22.40 -17.71 -3.30
CA GLY A 407 20.96 -17.69 -3.52
C GLY A 407 20.22 -17.83 -2.20
N ILE A 408 18.92 -17.57 -2.24
CA ILE A 408 18.03 -17.85 -1.12
C ILE A 408 17.38 -19.19 -1.37
N VAL A 409 17.43 -20.05 -0.38
CA VAL A 409 16.70 -21.32 -0.35
C VAL A 409 15.64 -21.21 0.73
N LYS A 410 14.40 -21.41 0.36
CA LYS A 410 13.29 -21.55 1.29
C LYS A 410 13.16 -23.02 1.64
N PHE A 411 13.15 -23.29 2.92
CA PHE A 411 12.93 -24.64 3.43
C PHE A 411 11.60 -24.72 4.15
N LEU A 412 10.81 -25.72 3.84
CA LEU A 412 9.64 -26.10 4.62
C LEU A 412 10.09 -26.86 5.86
N VAL A 413 9.73 -26.36 7.01
CA VAL A 413 9.88 -27.02 8.31
C VAL A 413 8.53 -27.61 8.69
N ASP A 414 8.37 -28.90 8.57
CA ASP A 414 7.17 -29.63 8.98
C ASP A 414 7.49 -30.43 10.25
N ILE A 415 6.99 -29.94 11.38
CA ILE A 415 7.13 -30.58 12.69
C ILE A 415 5.96 -31.52 12.85
N TYR A 416 6.22 -32.80 13.01
CA TYR A 416 5.19 -33.85 13.15
C TYR A 416 5.34 -34.61 14.43
N ASP A 417 4.23 -35.14 14.96
CA ASP A 417 4.18 -35.96 16.19
C ASP A 417 4.40 -37.44 15.91
N GLU A 418 4.24 -38.28 16.93
CA GLU A 418 4.37 -39.73 16.83
C GLU A 418 3.31 -40.40 15.96
N THR A 419 2.17 -39.71 15.70
CA THR A 419 1.10 -40.18 14.82
C THR A 419 1.29 -39.75 13.36
N ASP A 420 2.41 -39.08 13.07
CA ASP A 420 2.74 -38.49 11.76
C ASP A 420 1.89 -37.28 11.39
N GLU A 421 1.15 -36.69 12.35
CA GLU A 421 0.39 -35.47 12.15
C GLU A 421 1.27 -34.23 12.34
N THR A 422 1.08 -33.21 11.44
CA THR A 422 1.77 -31.94 11.54
C THR A 422 1.28 -31.16 12.76
N VAL A 423 2.18 -30.83 13.68
CA VAL A 423 1.93 -30.02 14.88
C VAL A 423 2.45 -28.59 14.75
N GLY A 424 3.36 -28.38 13.82
CA GLY A 424 3.88 -27.05 13.48
C GLY A 424 4.46 -27.00 12.08
N ILE A 425 4.24 -25.89 11.40
CA ILE A 425 4.72 -25.68 10.03
C ILE A 425 5.30 -24.28 9.91
N ALA A 426 6.45 -24.17 9.26
CA ALA A 426 7.07 -22.88 8.95
C ALA A 426 7.86 -22.96 7.65
N THR A 427 8.13 -21.81 7.06
CA THR A 427 9.07 -21.67 5.95
C THR A 427 10.25 -20.83 6.43
N ILE A 428 11.46 -21.39 6.46
CA ILE A 428 12.66 -20.62 6.80
C ILE A 428 13.40 -20.19 5.54
N LEU A 429 14.04 -19.01 5.63
CA LEU A 429 14.80 -18.41 4.53
C LEU A 429 16.29 -18.45 4.85
N THR A 430 17.00 -19.20 4.04
CA THR A 430 18.43 -19.48 4.26
C THR A 430 19.24 -18.98 3.07
N MET A 431 20.32 -18.25 3.34
CA MET A 431 21.29 -17.88 2.31
C MET A 431 22.28 -19.00 2.10
N VAL A 432 22.41 -19.47 0.88
CA VAL A 432 23.31 -20.57 0.51
C VAL A 432 24.28 -20.11 -0.57
N LYS A 433 25.55 -20.38 -0.34
CA LYS A 433 26.66 -20.04 -1.24
C LYS A 433 26.55 -20.81 -2.55
N LYS A 434 26.85 -20.14 -3.67
CA LYS A 434 26.98 -20.77 -4.98
C LYS A 434 28.36 -21.44 -5.13
N ILE A 435 28.44 -22.44 -6.00
CA ILE A 435 29.72 -23.06 -6.41
C ILE A 435 30.53 -22.02 -7.17
N ASN A 436 29.93 -21.40 -8.18
CA ASN A 436 30.60 -20.39 -8.96
C ASN A 436 30.47 -19.01 -8.28
N GLN A 437 31.61 -18.49 -7.83
CA GLN A 437 31.71 -17.20 -7.15
C GLN A 437 31.88 -16.00 -8.09
N THR A 438 31.96 -16.22 -9.40
CA THR A 438 32.11 -15.15 -10.41
C THR A 438 30.78 -14.64 -10.99
N LYS A 439 29.65 -15.31 -10.67
CA LYS A 439 28.32 -14.95 -11.16
C LYS A 439 27.42 -14.38 -10.08
#